data_6d29bd8fc04e83cbc303ae4be4885346
#
_entry.id   6d29bd8fc04e83cbc303ae4be4885346
#
_cell.length_a   1.000
_cell.length_b   1.000
_cell.length_c   1.000
_cell.angle_alpha   90.00
_cell.angle_beta   90.00
_cell.angle_gamma   90.00
#
_symmetry.space_group_name_H-M   'P 1'
#
loop_
_entity.id
_entity.type
_entity.pdbx_description
1 polymer ?
#
loop_
_entity_poly.entity_id
_entity_poly.type
_entity_poly.pdbx_seq_one_letter_code
_entity_poly.pdbx_strand_id
1 'polypeptide(L)'
;MKLLVQPDAGIGPLLSAIKSARKSIDILIFRLDRADLVEALRAAQSRGVNVRALIAHTNRGGEKTLRKLEMRLLDAGLTVTRTAGELIRYHGKMMVIDQRVLHLYGFNFTSLDINRSRSFGVTTRHHALVREALKLFEADSARQAYTAGYSRFIVSPENSRERLSEFIKGATSQLLIYDPKVGDSTMLRLLVERAKAGVDVRIIGKVSQKQRGQLTVEKYPGKRLHVRAIIRDGRRAFLGSQSLRKLELDKRREIGVVVTDNAVVKQMQKVFEEDWARTDTGKRAETKEEQTKEPATLAAVAS
;
A
#
# COMPACT_ATOMS: atom_id res chain seq x y z
N MET A 1 6.27 13.55 5.59
CA MET A 1 6.05 12.47 4.58
C MET A 1 5.41 13.04 3.32
N LYS A 2 5.39 12.29 2.20
CA LYS A 2 4.67 12.65 0.98
C LYS A 2 3.90 11.45 0.46
N LEU A 3 2.59 11.61 0.18
CA LEU A 3 1.74 10.59 -0.42
C LEU A 3 1.88 10.60 -1.94
N LEU A 4 1.84 9.41 -2.54
CA LEU A 4 1.65 9.17 -3.97
C LEU A 4 0.31 8.48 -4.16
N VAL A 5 -0.55 9.02 -5.00
CA VAL A 5 -1.86 8.46 -5.32
C VAL A 5 -1.87 8.06 -6.79
N GLN A 6 -1.96 6.77 -7.07
CA GLN A 6 -2.09 6.27 -8.43
C GLN A 6 -3.57 6.13 -8.81
N PRO A 7 -3.92 6.33 -10.09
CA PRO A 7 -3.05 6.56 -11.26
C PRO A 7 -2.56 8.00 -11.44
N ASP A 8 -3.06 8.96 -10.68
CA ASP A 8 -2.91 10.40 -10.94
C ASP A 8 -1.45 10.89 -10.85
N ALA A 9 -0.64 10.31 -9.95
CA ALA A 9 0.78 10.65 -9.82
C ALA A 9 1.64 10.13 -10.98
N GLY A 10 1.20 9.10 -11.69
CA GLY A 10 1.95 8.49 -12.79
C GLY A 10 3.32 7.95 -12.38
N ILE A 11 4.23 7.86 -13.36
CA ILE A 11 5.60 7.34 -13.17
C ILE A 11 6.60 8.43 -12.75
N GLY A 12 6.29 9.69 -13.00
CA GLY A 12 7.21 10.82 -12.82
C GLY A 12 7.92 10.86 -11.46
N PRO A 13 7.22 10.70 -10.32
CA PRO A 13 7.85 10.70 -9.01
C PRO A 13 8.91 9.60 -8.81
N LEU A 14 8.71 8.41 -9.41
CA LEU A 14 9.67 7.31 -9.34
C LEU A 14 10.92 7.62 -10.15
N LEU A 15 10.76 8.11 -11.39
CA LEU A 15 11.87 8.51 -12.25
C LEU A 15 12.65 9.67 -11.62
N SER A 16 11.98 10.65 -11.05
CA SER A 16 12.62 11.78 -10.35
C SER A 16 13.43 11.32 -9.14
N ALA A 17 12.92 10.36 -8.36
CA ALA A 17 13.65 9.79 -7.23
C ALA A 17 14.95 9.10 -7.69
N ILE A 18 14.89 8.25 -8.72
CA ILE A 18 16.06 7.57 -9.28
C ILE A 18 17.07 8.58 -9.86
N LYS A 19 16.57 9.60 -10.58
CA LYS A 19 17.43 10.66 -11.13
C LYS A 19 18.14 11.48 -10.04
N SER A 20 17.52 11.65 -8.89
CA SER A 20 18.09 12.41 -7.76
C SER A 20 19.15 11.67 -6.95
N ALA A 21 19.28 10.35 -7.13
CA ALA A 21 20.24 9.52 -6.42
C ALA A 21 21.69 9.93 -6.76
N ARG A 22 22.54 9.98 -5.71
CA ARG A 22 23.95 10.38 -5.81
C ARG A 22 24.93 9.31 -5.34
N LYS A 23 24.49 8.40 -4.43
CA LYS A 23 25.36 7.40 -3.80
C LYS A 23 24.85 5.99 -4.02
N SER A 24 23.56 5.74 -3.70
CA SER A 24 23.01 4.39 -3.76
C SER A 24 21.52 4.36 -4.03
N ILE A 25 21.08 3.27 -4.66
CA ILE A 25 19.68 2.88 -4.82
C ILE A 25 19.57 1.42 -4.41
N ASP A 26 18.78 1.15 -3.36
CA ASP A 26 18.40 -0.20 -2.95
C ASP A 26 16.94 -0.40 -3.32
N ILE A 27 16.66 -1.23 -4.33
CA ILE A 27 15.29 -1.41 -4.85
C ILE A 27 14.81 -2.85 -4.70
N LEU A 28 13.62 -3.01 -4.08
CA LEU A 28 12.93 -4.29 -3.95
C LEU A 28 11.85 -4.41 -5.01
N ILE A 29 11.93 -5.44 -5.84
CA ILE A 29 11.10 -5.61 -7.03
C ILE A 29 10.34 -6.94 -6.96
N PHE A 30 9.00 -6.88 -6.94
CA PHE A 30 8.19 -8.06 -7.20
C PHE A 30 7.84 -8.20 -8.69
N ARG A 31 7.45 -7.10 -9.35
CA ARG A 31 7.18 -7.04 -10.79
C ARG A 31 7.62 -5.71 -11.37
N LEU A 32 8.25 -5.77 -12.53
CA LEU A 32 8.68 -4.61 -13.29
C LEU A 32 8.51 -4.92 -14.80
N ASP A 33 7.65 -4.16 -15.48
CA ASP A 33 7.50 -4.18 -16.94
C ASP A 33 7.87 -2.86 -17.62
N ARG A 34 8.17 -1.81 -16.84
CA ARG A 34 8.48 -0.47 -17.31
C ARG A 34 9.92 -0.37 -17.81
N ALA A 35 10.06 -0.10 -19.11
CA ALA A 35 11.39 0.11 -19.74
C ALA A 35 12.05 1.41 -19.24
N ASP A 36 11.28 2.47 -19.07
CA ASP A 36 11.75 3.76 -18.59
C ASP A 36 12.34 3.70 -17.18
N LEU A 37 11.81 2.84 -16.29
CA LEU A 37 12.42 2.61 -14.97
C LEU A 37 13.77 1.90 -15.07
N VAL A 38 13.90 0.90 -15.95
CA VAL A 38 15.17 0.20 -16.15
C VAL A 38 16.22 1.15 -16.73
N GLU A 39 15.84 1.99 -17.69
CA GLU A 39 16.74 3.00 -18.25
C GLU A 39 17.14 4.05 -17.23
N ALA A 40 16.24 4.47 -16.35
CA ALA A 40 16.58 5.39 -15.28
C ALA A 40 17.58 4.77 -14.27
N LEU A 41 17.42 3.48 -13.93
CA LEU A 41 18.35 2.74 -13.07
C LEU A 41 19.72 2.55 -13.77
N ARG A 42 19.74 2.20 -15.06
CA ARG A 42 20.96 2.13 -15.88
C ARG A 42 21.68 3.48 -15.87
N ALA A 43 20.97 4.57 -16.15
CA ALA A 43 21.54 5.91 -16.13
C ALA A 43 22.08 6.32 -14.76
N ALA A 44 21.45 5.87 -13.66
CA ALA A 44 21.98 6.08 -12.30
C ALA A 44 23.30 5.32 -12.11
N GLN A 45 23.35 4.04 -12.52
CA GLN A 45 24.57 3.21 -12.47
C GLN A 45 25.71 3.86 -13.29
N SER A 46 25.42 4.36 -14.51
CA SER A 46 26.41 5.04 -15.37
C SER A 46 26.95 6.34 -14.76
N ARG A 47 26.21 6.96 -13.83
CA ARG A 47 26.69 8.12 -13.04
C ARG A 47 27.52 7.73 -11.81
N GLY A 48 27.83 6.46 -11.60
CA GLY A 48 28.56 5.95 -10.44
C GLY A 48 27.69 5.72 -9.18
N VAL A 49 26.36 5.75 -9.31
CA VAL A 49 25.46 5.39 -8.22
C VAL A 49 25.45 3.87 -8.05
N ASN A 50 25.69 3.35 -6.85
CA ASN A 50 25.60 1.91 -6.57
C ASN A 50 24.13 1.48 -6.57
N VAL A 51 23.71 0.71 -7.58
CA VAL A 51 22.32 0.25 -7.73
C VAL A 51 22.21 -1.24 -7.45
N ARG A 52 21.51 -1.58 -6.36
CA ARG A 52 21.25 -2.96 -5.94
C ARG A 52 19.76 -3.28 -6.08
N ALA A 53 19.45 -4.35 -6.79
CA ALA A 53 18.08 -4.82 -6.97
C ALA A 53 17.89 -6.17 -6.28
N LEU A 54 16.94 -6.23 -5.35
CA LEU A 54 16.47 -7.47 -4.74
C LEU A 54 15.17 -7.89 -5.43
N ILE A 55 15.20 -9.02 -6.13
CA ILE A 55 14.04 -9.56 -6.85
C ILE A 55 13.46 -10.77 -6.13
N ALA A 56 12.16 -10.98 -6.27
CA ALA A 56 11.48 -12.12 -5.69
C ALA A 56 12.05 -13.45 -6.24
N HIS A 57 12.22 -14.46 -5.38
CA HIS A 57 12.61 -15.80 -5.80
C HIS A 57 11.59 -16.44 -6.76
N THR A 58 10.29 -16.18 -6.53
CA THR A 58 9.20 -16.65 -7.40
C THR A 58 8.18 -15.55 -7.67
N ASN A 59 7.54 -15.60 -8.84
CA ASN A 59 6.37 -14.76 -9.15
C ASN A 59 5.34 -15.53 -10.00
N ARG A 60 4.18 -14.92 -10.25
CA ARG A 60 3.12 -15.57 -11.06
C ARG A 60 3.49 -15.78 -12.54
N GLY A 61 4.50 -15.07 -13.04
CA GLY A 61 4.98 -15.22 -14.41
C GLY A 61 5.90 -16.42 -14.63
N GLY A 62 6.20 -17.18 -13.56
CA GLY A 62 7.09 -18.33 -13.58
C GLY A 62 8.56 -17.95 -13.76
N GLU A 63 9.44 -18.96 -13.74
CA GLU A 63 10.88 -18.80 -13.78
C GLU A 63 11.38 -18.10 -15.06
N LYS A 64 10.83 -18.43 -16.20
CA LYS A 64 11.22 -17.80 -17.49
C LYS A 64 11.03 -16.27 -17.47
N THR A 65 9.93 -15.81 -16.89
CA THR A 65 9.64 -14.36 -16.78
C THR A 65 10.55 -13.69 -15.75
N LEU A 66 10.82 -14.38 -14.65
CA LEU A 66 11.70 -13.90 -13.59
C LEU A 66 13.13 -13.77 -14.10
N ARG A 67 13.64 -14.80 -14.80
CA ARG A 67 14.97 -14.79 -15.43
C ARG A 67 15.13 -13.69 -16.47
N LYS A 68 14.10 -13.41 -17.28
CA LYS A 68 14.12 -12.27 -18.20
C LYS A 68 14.27 -10.93 -17.47
N LEU A 69 13.59 -10.76 -16.34
CA LEU A 69 13.75 -9.57 -15.53
C LEU A 69 15.17 -9.47 -14.96
N GLU A 70 15.67 -10.54 -14.38
CA GLU A 70 17.02 -10.62 -13.81
C GLU A 70 18.08 -10.25 -14.84
N MET A 71 18.07 -10.90 -16.01
CA MET A 71 19.01 -10.61 -17.10
C MET A 71 18.95 -9.15 -17.56
N ARG A 72 17.75 -8.61 -17.70
CA ARG A 72 17.55 -7.21 -18.09
C ARG A 72 18.13 -6.21 -17.06
N LEU A 73 18.07 -6.53 -15.78
CA LEU A 73 18.66 -5.70 -14.71
C LEU A 73 20.19 -5.85 -14.68
N LEU A 74 20.72 -7.07 -14.89
CA LEU A 74 22.15 -7.33 -15.00
C LEU A 74 22.75 -6.62 -16.24
N ASP A 75 22.10 -6.69 -17.40
CA ASP A 75 22.48 -5.98 -18.63
C ASP A 75 22.46 -4.45 -18.46
N ALA A 76 21.68 -3.96 -17.51
CA ALA A 76 21.69 -2.54 -17.11
C ALA A 76 22.83 -2.19 -16.14
N GLY A 77 23.68 -3.14 -15.77
CA GLY A 77 24.85 -2.96 -14.90
C GLY A 77 24.52 -2.99 -13.39
N LEU A 78 23.30 -3.43 -13.00
CA LEU A 78 22.89 -3.47 -11.62
C LEU A 78 23.44 -4.71 -10.90
N THR A 79 23.69 -4.59 -9.59
CA THR A 79 23.85 -5.76 -8.72
C THR A 79 22.48 -6.36 -8.44
N VAL A 80 22.24 -7.62 -8.83
CA VAL A 80 20.95 -8.30 -8.68
C VAL A 80 21.09 -9.48 -7.73
N THR A 81 20.19 -9.53 -6.75
CA THR A 81 20.08 -10.66 -5.81
C THR A 81 18.65 -11.19 -5.82
N ARG A 82 18.46 -12.48 -5.68
CA ARG A 82 17.15 -13.11 -5.47
C ARG A 82 16.94 -13.38 -3.98
N THR A 83 15.69 -13.17 -3.52
CA THR A 83 15.29 -13.52 -2.15
C THR A 83 15.42 -15.02 -1.88
N ALA A 84 15.41 -15.43 -0.60
CA ALA A 84 15.28 -16.83 -0.22
C ALA A 84 13.93 -17.42 -0.69
N GLY A 85 13.87 -18.75 -0.84
CA GLY A 85 12.69 -19.48 -1.30
C GLY A 85 11.75 -19.93 -0.18
N GLU A 86 12.03 -19.64 1.08
CA GLU A 86 11.30 -20.13 2.26
C GLU A 86 9.87 -19.57 2.36
N LEU A 87 9.64 -18.33 1.91
CA LEU A 87 8.34 -17.71 1.91
C LEU A 87 7.57 -18.03 0.61
N ILE A 88 6.28 -18.30 0.74
CA ILE A 88 5.41 -18.61 -0.42
C ILE A 88 5.50 -17.52 -1.50
N ARG A 89 5.72 -16.27 -1.09
CA ARG A 89 5.90 -15.14 -2.01
C ARG A 89 6.60 -13.98 -1.32
N TYR A 90 7.49 -13.35 -2.05
CA TYR A 90 8.09 -12.09 -1.69
C TYR A 90 7.37 -10.96 -2.44
N HIS A 91 6.55 -10.16 -1.74
CA HIS A 91 5.62 -9.22 -2.38
C HIS A 91 5.81 -7.76 -1.97
N GLY A 92 6.86 -7.45 -1.20
CA GLY A 92 7.24 -6.08 -0.86
C GLY A 92 7.65 -5.26 -2.09
N LYS A 93 7.49 -3.96 -2.06
CA LYS A 93 7.94 -3.00 -3.08
C LYS A 93 8.42 -1.74 -2.36
N MET A 94 9.69 -1.49 -2.45
CA MET A 94 10.28 -0.27 -1.89
C MET A 94 11.53 0.13 -2.65
N MET A 95 11.95 1.35 -2.44
CA MET A 95 13.23 1.87 -2.91
C MET A 95 13.81 2.77 -1.81
N VAL A 96 15.07 2.59 -1.49
CA VAL A 96 15.80 3.47 -0.59
C VAL A 96 16.86 4.20 -1.40
N ILE A 97 16.81 5.53 -1.38
CA ILE A 97 17.75 6.41 -2.09
C ILE A 97 18.76 6.96 -1.10
N ASP A 98 20.06 6.79 -1.43
CA ASP A 98 21.21 7.36 -0.69
C ASP A 98 21.19 7.03 0.80
N GLN A 99 20.55 5.90 1.19
CA GLN A 99 20.33 5.48 2.58
C GLN A 99 19.61 6.53 3.45
N ARG A 100 18.87 7.46 2.83
CA ARG A 100 18.22 8.61 3.47
C ARG A 100 16.74 8.76 3.18
N VAL A 101 16.29 8.27 2.03
CA VAL A 101 14.90 8.45 1.60
C VAL A 101 14.29 7.10 1.29
N LEU A 102 13.28 6.72 2.07
CA LEU A 102 12.47 5.53 1.81
C LEU A 102 11.28 5.91 0.94
N HIS A 103 11.12 5.19 -0.15
CA HIS A 103 9.92 5.12 -0.97
C HIS A 103 9.29 3.74 -0.79
N LEU A 104 8.11 3.66 -0.20
CA LEU A 104 7.37 2.42 -0.02
C LEU A 104 6.12 2.45 -0.89
N TYR A 105 5.85 1.37 -1.60
CA TYR A 105 4.78 1.31 -2.60
C TYR A 105 3.80 0.17 -2.32
N GLY A 106 2.50 0.46 -2.37
CA GLY A 106 1.44 -0.53 -2.41
C GLY A 106 1.24 -1.15 -3.80
N PHE A 107 2.03 -0.74 -4.81
CA PHE A 107 1.89 -1.11 -6.21
C PHE A 107 3.21 -1.62 -6.83
N ASN A 108 3.09 -2.43 -7.89
CA ASN A 108 4.25 -2.90 -8.64
C ASN A 108 4.73 -1.84 -9.63
N PHE A 109 5.95 -1.99 -10.09
CA PHE A 109 6.54 -1.14 -11.13
C PHE A 109 6.05 -1.57 -12.54
N THR A 110 4.71 -1.63 -12.68
CA THR A 110 4.07 -2.06 -13.93
C THR A 110 3.15 -0.98 -14.47
N SER A 111 3.00 -0.95 -15.80
CA SER A 111 2.09 -0.03 -16.48
C SER A 111 0.65 -0.18 -15.98
N LEU A 112 0.21 -1.40 -15.67
CA LEU A 112 -1.12 -1.64 -15.13
C LEU A 112 -1.32 -1.01 -13.76
N ASP A 113 -0.34 -1.18 -12.85
CA ASP A 113 -0.47 -0.68 -11.47
C ASP A 113 -0.31 0.84 -11.41
N ILE A 114 0.60 1.40 -12.20
CA ILE A 114 0.89 2.84 -12.19
C ILE A 114 -0.19 3.64 -12.91
N ASN A 115 -0.65 3.17 -14.10
CA ASN A 115 -1.50 3.99 -14.96
C ASN A 115 -3.00 3.67 -14.85
N ARG A 116 -3.40 2.55 -14.22
CA ARG A 116 -4.80 2.07 -14.26
C ARG A 116 -5.36 1.61 -12.92
N SER A 117 -4.57 1.66 -11.84
CA SER A 117 -5.01 1.14 -10.55
C SER A 117 -5.03 2.23 -9.50
N ARG A 118 -6.09 2.28 -8.69
CA ARG A 118 -6.05 3.01 -7.42
C ARG A 118 -5.04 2.32 -6.51
N SER A 119 -3.97 3.02 -6.18
CA SER A 119 -2.95 2.55 -5.27
C SER A 119 -2.23 3.72 -4.60
N PHE A 120 -1.59 3.44 -3.47
CA PHE A 120 -0.83 4.43 -2.73
C PHE A 120 0.63 4.06 -2.63
N GLY A 121 1.48 5.07 -2.51
CA GLY A 121 2.86 4.98 -2.08
C GLY A 121 3.18 6.12 -1.13
N VAL A 122 4.23 5.98 -0.34
CA VAL A 122 4.68 7.02 0.56
C VAL A 122 6.19 7.21 0.47
N THR A 123 6.62 8.46 0.52
CA THR A 123 8.03 8.84 0.59
C THR A 123 8.32 9.48 1.94
N THR A 124 9.41 9.07 2.59
CA THR A 124 9.79 9.58 3.90
C THR A 124 11.30 9.63 4.09
N ARG A 125 11.75 10.62 4.90
CA ARG A 125 13.12 10.73 5.43
C ARG A 125 13.18 10.38 6.91
N HIS A 126 12.13 9.79 7.47
CA HIS A 126 12.11 9.42 8.89
C HIS A 126 13.18 8.36 9.17
N HIS A 127 14.18 8.72 9.93
CA HIS A 127 15.41 7.96 10.13
C HIS A 127 15.16 6.49 10.56
N ALA A 128 14.27 6.27 11.53
CA ALA A 128 13.99 4.90 11.99
C ALA A 128 13.30 4.05 10.93
N LEU A 129 12.42 4.63 10.08
CA LEU A 129 11.80 3.90 8.95
C LEU A 129 12.82 3.56 7.86
N VAL A 130 13.70 4.50 7.53
CA VAL A 130 14.77 4.28 6.54
C VAL A 130 15.72 3.19 7.02
N ARG A 131 16.18 3.28 8.28
CA ARG A 131 17.09 2.29 8.87
C ARG A 131 16.46 0.90 8.91
N GLU A 132 15.19 0.80 9.28
CA GLU A 132 14.50 -0.49 9.34
C GLU A 132 14.28 -1.10 7.94
N ALA A 133 13.98 -0.27 6.94
CA ALA A 133 13.88 -0.70 5.54
C ALA A 133 15.22 -1.22 4.99
N LEU A 134 16.33 -0.55 5.31
CA LEU A 134 17.68 -1.03 4.96
C LEU A 134 18.02 -2.33 5.65
N LYS A 135 17.73 -2.44 6.96
CA LYS A 135 17.93 -3.68 7.73
C LYS A 135 17.19 -4.86 7.10
N LEU A 136 15.94 -4.67 6.70
CA LEU A 136 15.16 -5.67 5.97
C LEU A 136 15.81 -6.01 4.62
N PHE A 137 16.20 -5.01 3.85
CA PHE A 137 16.83 -5.21 2.55
C PHE A 137 18.12 -6.01 2.65
N GLU A 138 18.99 -5.69 3.62
CA GLU A 138 20.25 -6.41 3.86
C GLU A 138 19.99 -7.86 4.30
N ALA A 139 19.11 -8.08 5.28
CA ALA A 139 18.77 -9.42 5.77
C ALA A 139 18.23 -10.30 4.63
N ASP A 140 17.28 -9.80 3.87
CA ASP A 140 16.66 -10.55 2.77
C ASP A 140 17.62 -10.74 1.57
N SER A 141 18.52 -9.79 1.32
CA SER A 141 19.58 -9.92 0.30
C SER A 141 20.63 -10.97 0.69
N ALA A 142 20.99 -11.02 1.97
CA ALA A 142 21.90 -12.03 2.53
C ALA A 142 21.21 -13.37 2.81
N ARG A 143 19.89 -13.48 2.59
CA ARG A 143 19.06 -14.65 2.92
C ARG A 143 19.15 -15.03 4.40
N GLN A 144 19.20 -14.03 5.27
CA GLN A 144 19.23 -14.16 6.72
C GLN A 144 17.87 -13.84 7.33
N ALA A 145 17.65 -14.33 8.54
CA ALA A 145 16.46 -14.01 9.31
C ALA A 145 16.37 -12.50 9.61
N TYR A 146 15.20 -11.91 9.34
CA TYR A 146 14.91 -10.55 9.71
C TYR A 146 14.11 -10.51 11.00
N THR A 147 14.49 -9.62 11.93
CA THR A 147 13.76 -9.35 13.16
C THR A 147 13.29 -7.90 13.15
N ALA A 148 11.99 -7.65 13.24
CA ALA A 148 11.41 -6.32 13.24
C ALA A 148 11.84 -5.52 14.49
N GLY A 149 12.45 -4.34 14.28
CA GLY A 149 12.97 -3.48 15.34
C GLY A 149 12.20 -2.16 15.52
N TYR A 150 11.29 -1.82 14.60
CA TYR A 150 10.53 -0.59 14.67
C TYR A 150 9.04 -0.81 14.43
N SER A 151 8.22 -0.51 15.44
CA SER A 151 6.79 -0.85 15.46
C SER A 151 5.94 -0.22 14.36
N ARG A 152 6.38 0.89 13.75
CA ARG A 152 5.68 1.52 12.63
C ARG A 152 6.10 0.99 11.26
N PHE A 153 7.12 0.13 11.19
CA PHE A 153 7.49 -0.60 9.98
C PHE A 153 6.94 -2.01 10.08
N ILE A 154 5.96 -2.31 9.26
CA ILE A 154 5.17 -3.55 9.34
C ILE A 154 5.64 -4.52 8.28
N VAL A 155 6.08 -5.70 8.73
CA VAL A 155 6.62 -6.74 7.86
C VAL A 155 5.92 -8.07 8.13
N SER A 156 5.45 -8.74 7.10
CA SER A 156 4.97 -10.11 7.19
C SER A 156 6.12 -11.10 6.89
N PRO A 157 6.13 -12.23 7.59
CA PRO A 157 5.22 -12.68 8.65
C PRO A 157 5.55 -12.15 10.05
N GLU A 158 6.63 -11.39 10.24
CA GLU A 158 7.26 -11.10 11.52
C GLU A 158 6.36 -10.38 12.54
N ASN A 159 5.74 -9.26 12.14
CA ASN A 159 4.95 -8.45 13.07
C ASN A 159 3.59 -7.98 12.52
N SER A 160 3.26 -8.30 11.26
CA SER A 160 2.10 -7.70 10.59
C SER A 160 0.77 -8.07 11.25
N ARG A 161 0.57 -9.32 11.63
CA ARG A 161 -0.66 -9.78 12.28
C ARG A 161 -0.90 -9.06 13.61
N GLU A 162 0.11 -9.01 14.47
CA GLU A 162 0.04 -8.34 15.76
C GLU A 162 -0.24 -6.85 15.57
N ARG A 163 0.59 -6.16 14.80
CA ARG A 163 0.51 -4.70 14.63
C ARG A 163 -0.77 -4.24 13.93
N LEU A 164 -1.26 -4.97 12.94
CA LEU A 164 -2.53 -4.64 12.28
C LEU A 164 -3.73 -4.95 13.18
N SER A 165 -3.66 -6.01 14.00
CA SER A 165 -4.68 -6.27 15.03
C SER A 165 -4.75 -5.14 16.06
N GLU A 166 -3.61 -4.71 16.60
CA GLU A 166 -3.52 -3.56 17.52
C GLU A 166 -4.01 -2.27 16.86
N PHE A 167 -3.64 -2.07 15.58
CA PHE A 167 -4.08 -0.90 14.84
C PHE A 167 -5.62 -0.84 14.71
N ILE A 168 -6.27 -1.95 14.40
CA ILE A 168 -7.73 -2.05 14.27
C ILE A 168 -8.39 -1.91 15.66
N LYS A 169 -7.90 -2.61 16.68
CA LYS A 169 -8.43 -2.54 18.06
C LYS A 169 -8.40 -1.14 18.64
N GLY A 170 -7.38 -0.36 18.29
CA GLY A 170 -7.22 1.00 18.80
C GLY A 170 -8.11 2.05 18.13
N ALA A 171 -9.03 1.67 17.23
CA ALA A 171 -9.98 2.60 16.64
C ALA A 171 -11.07 2.99 17.64
N THR A 172 -11.39 4.28 17.71
CA THR A 172 -12.38 4.85 18.64
C THR A 172 -13.57 5.47 17.94
N SER A 173 -13.40 5.97 16.73
CA SER A 173 -14.47 6.65 15.99
C SER A 173 -14.65 6.14 14.56
N GLN A 174 -13.55 5.85 13.84
CA GLN A 174 -13.64 5.54 12.42
C GLN A 174 -12.51 4.61 11.93
N LEU A 175 -12.87 3.68 11.04
CA LEU A 175 -11.95 2.87 10.22
C LEU A 175 -12.37 2.94 8.75
N LEU A 176 -11.57 3.61 7.94
CA LEU A 176 -11.74 3.66 6.48
C LEU A 176 -10.72 2.71 5.84
N ILE A 177 -11.21 1.70 5.15
CA ILE A 177 -10.38 0.57 4.71
C ILE A 177 -10.45 0.40 3.19
N TYR A 178 -9.29 0.47 2.54
CA TYR A 178 -9.10 -0.05 1.20
C TYR A 178 -8.45 -1.43 1.29
N ASP A 179 -9.15 -2.46 0.85
CA ASP A 179 -8.56 -3.79 0.75
C ASP A 179 -9.21 -4.59 -0.38
N PRO A 180 -8.46 -5.02 -1.41
CA PRO A 180 -9.02 -5.85 -2.48
C PRO A 180 -9.71 -7.12 -1.98
N LYS A 181 -9.31 -7.65 -0.82
CA LYS A 181 -9.94 -8.84 -0.22
C LYS A 181 -9.59 -9.02 1.25
N VAL A 182 -10.47 -8.64 2.15
CA VAL A 182 -10.42 -9.03 3.57
C VAL A 182 -10.92 -10.46 3.72
N GLY A 183 -10.14 -11.33 4.29
CA GLY A 183 -10.51 -12.76 4.37
C GLY A 183 -9.90 -13.50 5.56
N ASP A 184 -9.15 -12.84 6.44
CA ASP A 184 -8.66 -13.41 7.70
C ASP A 184 -9.77 -13.34 8.75
N SER A 185 -10.11 -14.47 9.36
CA SER A 185 -11.22 -14.58 10.32
C SER A 185 -11.01 -13.75 11.59
N THR A 186 -9.77 -13.65 12.06
CA THR A 186 -9.43 -12.83 13.24
C THR A 186 -9.59 -11.35 12.93
N MET A 187 -9.07 -10.89 11.78
CA MET A 187 -9.20 -9.49 11.35
C MET A 187 -10.66 -9.12 11.11
N LEU A 188 -11.43 -9.99 10.46
CA LEU A 188 -12.87 -9.77 10.26
C LEU A 188 -13.63 -9.66 11.59
N ARG A 189 -13.34 -10.54 12.57
CA ARG A 189 -13.94 -10.46 13.90
C ARG A 189 -13.62 -9.12 14.56
N LEU A 190 -12.37 -8.66 14.54
CA LEU A 190 -11.98 -7.37 15.09
C LEU A 190 -12.72 -6.19 14.44
N LEU A 191 -12.91 -6.21 13.12
CA LEU A 191 -13.66 -5.17 12.40
C LEU A 191 -15.13 -5.17 12.84
N VAL A 192 -15.75 -6.34 12.96
CA VAL A 192 -17.13 -6.47 13.44
C VAL A 192 -17.26 -6.02 14.92
N GLU A 193 -16.31 -6.37 15.76
CA GLU A 193 -16.27 -5.91 17.16
C GLU A 193 -16.18 -4.38 17.25
N ARG A 194 -15.38 -3.74 16.38
CA ARG A 194 -15.32 -2.27 16.34
C ARG A 194 -16.63 -1.66 15.85
N ALA A 195 -17.23 -2.20 14.78
CA ALA A 195 -18.53 -1.74 14.30
C ALA A 195 -19.62 -1.85 15.36
N LYS A 196 -19.68 -2.97 16.10
CA LYS A 196 -20.61 -3.14 17.24
C LYS A 196 -20.34 -2.19 18.41
N ALA A 197 -19.11 -1.74 18.58
CA ALA A 197 -18.72 -0.74 19.56
C ALA A 197 -18.99 0.72 19.10
N GLY A 198 -19.67 0.92 17.96
CA GLY A 198 -20.04 2.23 17.46
C GLY A 198 -18.98 2.91 16.57
N VAL A 199 -17.89 2.21 16.24
CA VAL A 199 -16.90 2.73 15.28
C VAL A 199 -17.47 2.67 13.87
N ASP A 200 -17.41 3.79 13.11
CA ASP A 200 -17.77 3.84 11.69
C ASP A 200 -16.75 3.05 10.85
N VAL A 201 -17.11 1.82 10.44
CA VAL A 201 -16.25 0.93 9.67
C VAL A 201 -16.74 0.87 8.23
N ARG A 202 -16.00 1.51 7.32
CA ARG A 202 -16.27 1.53 5.88
C ARG A 202 -15.17 0.84 5.11
N ILE A 203 -15.54 -0.07 4.21
CA ILE A 203 -14.60 -0.87 3.42
C ILE A 203 -14.87 -0.69 1.93
N ILE A 204 -13.89 -0.17 1.19
CA ILE A 204 -13.87 -0.24 -0.27
C ILE A 204 -13.05 -1.48 -0.67
N GLY A 205 -13.75 -2.53 -1.15
CA GLY A 205 -13.12 -3.79 -1.49
C GLY A 205 -14.06 -4.98 -1.43
N LYS A 206 -13.55 -6.09 -0.86
CA LYS A 206 -14.34 -7.32 -0.72
C LYS A 206 -14.12 -7.94 0.66
N VAL A 207 -15.18 -8.47 1.25
CA VAL A 207 -15.13 -9.30 2.46
C VAL A 207 -15.74 -10.67 2.17
N SER A 208 -15.49 -11.66 3.05
CA SER A 208 -16.16 -12.95 2.96
C SER A 208 -17.67 -12.79 3.14
N GLN A 209 -18.46 -13.63 2.46
CA GLN A 209 -19.94 -13.54 2.47
C GLN A 209 -20.54 -13.60 3.88
N LYS A 210 -19.96 -14.40 4.79
CA LYS A 210 -20.47 -14.57 6.17
C LYS A 210 -20.52 -13.27 6.99
N GLN A 211 -19.70 -12.29 6.71
CA GLN A 211 -19.63 -11.00 7.45
C GLN A 211 -20.18 -9.81 6.67
N ARG A 212 -20.64 -10.01 5.45
CA ARG A 212 -21.08 -8.92 4.55
C ARG A 212 -22.26 -8.12 5.09
N GLY A 213 -23.14 -8.72 5.91
CA GLY A 213 -24.27 -8.04 6.55
C GLY A 213 -23.92 -7.30 7.86
N GLN A 214 -22.70 -7.46 8.38
CA GLN A 214 -22.27 -6.85 9.65
C GLN A 214 -21.29 -5.67 9.47
N LEU A 215 -20.86 -5.41 8.23
CA LEU A 215 -19.90 -4.37 7.86
C LEU A 215 -20.40 -3.63 6.61
N THR A 216 -20.16 -2.33 6.54
CA THR A 216 -20.46 -1.53 5.36
C THR A 216 -19.35 -1.72 4.32
N VAL A 217 -19.67 -2.42 3.23
CA VAL A 217 -18.69 -2.84 2.22
C VAL A 217 -19.17 -2.48 0.84
N GLU A 218 -18.35 -1.69 0.15
CA GLU A 218 -18.60 -1.23 -1.21
C GLU A 218 -17.53 -1.72 -2.19
N LYS A 219 -17.91 -1.87 -3.44
CA LYS A 219 -16.95 -2.09 -4.52
C LYS A 219 -16.26 -0.78 -4.86
N TYR A 220 -14.98 -0.85 -5.22
CA TYR A 220 -14.29 0.31 -5.78
C TYR A 220 -14.98 0.78 -7.06
N PRO A 221 -15.35 2.06 -7.16
CA PRO A 221 -16.13 2.57 -8.30
C PRO A 221 -15.30 2.76 -9.58
N GLY A 222 -13.98 2.66 -9.49
CA GLY A 222 -13.08 2.79 -10.64
C GLY A 222 -12.68 1.43 -11.25
N LYS A 223 -11.73 1.48 -12.20
CA LYS A 223 -11.35 0.29 -12.99
C LYS A 223 -10.71 -0.83 -12.16
N ARG A 224 -9.77 -0.49 -11.27
CA ARG A 224 -9.01 -1.51 -10.52
C ARG A 224 -8.58 -1.00 -9.15
N LEU A 225 -8.93 -1.74 -8.11
CA LEU A 225 -8.44 -1.54 -6.75
C LEU A 225 -7.17 -2.36 -6.52
N HIS A 226 -6.07 -1.69 -6.15
CA HIS A 226 -4.81 -2.35 -5.77
C HIS A 226 -4.21 -1.75 -4.49
N VAL A 227 -4.87 -0.76 -3.90
CA VAL A 227 -4.46 -0.17 -2.62
C VAL A 227 -4.80 -1.09 -1.44
N ARG A 228 -3.93 -1.06 -0.42
CA ARG A 228 -4.15 -1.64 0.90
C ARG A 228 -3.79 -0.58 1.90
N ALA A 229 -4.80 -0.02 2.50
CA ALA A 229 -4.65 1.04 3.49
C ALA A 229 -5.79 1.01 4.50
N ILE A 230 -5.49 1.42 5.71
CA ILE A 230 -6.46 1.58 6.80
C ILE A 230 -6.24 2.95 7.40
N ILE A 231 -7.23 3.83 7.34
CA ILE A 231 -7.21 5.13 8.03
C ILE A 231 -7.99 4.97 9.32
N ARG A 232 -7.36 5.35 10.44
CA ARG A 232 -7.93 5.23 11.78
C ARG A 232 -8.12 6.59 12.40
N ASP A 233 -9.37 6.90 12.75
CA ASP A 233 -9.78 8.10 13.51
C ASP A 233 -9.27 9.42 12.89
N GLY A 234 -9.01 9.46 11.58
CA GLY A 234 -8.44 10.61 10.88
C GLY A 234 -7.04 11.04 11.34
N ARG A 235 -6.37 10.24 12.18
CA ARG A 235 -5.10 10.60 12.85
C ARG A 235 -3.94 9.69 12.50
N ARG A 236 -4.18 8.45 12.14
CA ARG A 236 -3.17 7.47 11.77
C ARG A 236 -3.63 6.69 10.55
N ALA A 237 -2.69 6.27 9.72
CA ALA A 237 -3.01 5.38 8.63
C ALA A 237 -1.97 4.26 8.52
N PHE A 238 -2.42 3.07 8.15
CA PHE A 238 -1.58 2.01 7.62
C PHE A 238 -1.58 2.10 6.11
N LEU A 239 -0.42 1.94 5.50
CA LEU A 239 -0.23 1.80 4.06
C LEU A 239 0.77 0.68 3.81
N GLY A 240 0.43 -0.28 2.93
CA GLY A 240 1.35 -1.37 2.62
C GLY A 240 0.93 -2.24 1.45
N SER A 241 1.54 -3.41 1.38
CA SER A 241 1.21 -4.46 0.43
C SER A 241 0.36 -5.57 1.04
N GLN A 242 0.14 -5.56 2.35
CA GLN A 242 -0.64 -6.55 3.10
C GLN A 242 -2.15 -6.34 2.92
N SER A 243 -2.87 -7.30 2.34
CA SER A 243 -4.31 -7.44 2.58
C SER A 243 -4.55 -8.17 3.92
N LEU A 244 -5.68 -7.92 4.54
CA LEU A 244 -6.11 -8.61 5.77
C LEU A 244 -6.51 -10.06 5.45
N ARG A 245 -5.53 -10.86 5.02
CA ARG A 245 -5.66 -12.28 4.64
C ARG A 245 -4.57 -13.10 5.31
N LYS A 246 -4.94 -14.27 5.81
CA LYS A 246 -4.01 -15.19 6.50
C LYS A 246 -2.71 -15.41 5.71
N LEU A 247 -2.81 -15.67 4.41
CA LEU A 247 -1.64 -15.91 3.56
C LEU A 247 -0.69 -14.70 3.48
N GLU A 248 -1.23 -13.48 3.43
CA GLU A 248 -0.44 -12.25 3.32
C GLU A 248 0.12 -11.81 4.67
N LEU A 249 -0.57 -12.14 5.75
CA LEU A 249 -0.11 -11.82 7.11
C LEU A 249 0.96 -12.81 7.62
N ASP A 250 0.85 -14.12 7.27
CA ASP A 250 1.62 -15.17 7.96
C ASP A 250 2.61 -15.93 7.06
N LYS A 251 2.52 -15.82 5.71
CA LYS A 251 3.25 -16.71 4.80
C LYS A 251 3.97 -16.01 3.66
N ARG A 252 3.85 -14.69 3.56
CA ARG A 252 4.48 -13.89 2.51
C ARG A 252 5.36 -12.81 3.12
N ARG A 253 6.36 -12.37 2.37
CA ARG A 253 7.02 -11.12 2.66
C ARG A 253 6.19 -9.98 2.10
N GLU A 254 5.50 -9.26 2.97
CA GLU A 254 4.77 -8.04 2.66
C GLU A 254 5.34 -6.90 3.52
N ILE A 255 5.28 -5.67 3.02
CA ILE A 255 5.87 -4.51 3.71
C ILE A 255 4.84 -3.39 3.79
N GLY A 256 4.77 -2.73 4.94
CA GLY A 256 3.90 -1.58 5.17
C GLY A 256 4.45 -0.64 6.23
N VAL A 257 3.81 0.50 6.37
CA VAL A 257 4.16 1.51 7.37
C VAL A 257 2.91 2.07 8.05
N VAL A 258 3.05 2.43 9.33
CA VAL A 258 2.08 3.27 10.02
C VAL A 258 2.48 4.73 9.84
N VAL A 259 1.63 5.47 9.16
CA VAL A 259 1.73 6.91 8.90
C VAL A 259 1.10 7.67 10.06
N THR A 260 1.83 8.64 10.61
CA THR A 260 1.38 9.54 11.67
C THR A 260 1.50 11.01 11.25
N ASP A 261 1.86 11.27 10.00
CA ASP A 261 1.91 12.61 9.42
C ASP A 261 0.48 13.06 9.09
N ASN A 262 -0.02 14.04 9.82
CA ASN A 262 -1.40 14.51 9.71
C ASN A 262 -1.79 14.95 8.30
N ALA A 263 -0.89 15.61 7.56
CA ALA A 263 -1.17 16.05 6.21
C ALA A 263 -1.36 14.86 5.27
N VAL A 264 -0.52 13.83 5.39
CA VAL A 264 -0.62 12.60 4.61
C VAL A 264 -1.88 11.81 4.99
N VAL A 265 -2.20 11.68 6.28
CA VAL A 265 -3.41 10.98 6.74
C VAL A 265 -4.68 11.68 6.22
N LYS A 266 -4.75 13.01 6.33
CA LYS A 266 -5.87 13.79 5.79
C LYS A 266 -6.01 13.65 4.27
N GLN A 267 -4.89 13.62 3.54
CA GLN A 267 -4.91 13.40 2.09
C GLN A 267 -5.41 11.99 1.74
N MET A 268 -4.98 10.95 2.48
CA MET A 268 -5.49 9.58 2.31
C MET A 268 -6.99 9.50 2.59
N GLN A 269 -7.46 10.16 3.65
CA GLN A 269 -8.87 10.23 4.01
C GLN A 269 -9.68 10.93 2.92
N LYS A 270 -9.23 12.08 2.43
CA LYS A 270 -9.87 12.81 1.34
C LYS A 270 -10.06 11.92 0.11
N VAL A 271 -9.02 11.21 -0.32
CA VAL A 271 -9.11 10.28 -1.46
C VAL A 271 -10.10 9.14 -1.19
N PHE A 272 -10.16 8.65 0.06
CA PHE A 272 -11.13 7.62 0.43
C PHE A 272 -12.56 8.15 0.33
N GLU A 273 -12.85 9.34 0.88
CA GLU A 273 -14.19 9.95 0.85
C GLU A 273 -14.64 10.26 -0.59
N GLU A 274 -13.73 10.76 -1.44
CA GLU A 274 -14.02 10.97 -2.86
C GLU A 274 -14.35 9.67 -3.60
N ASP A 275 -13.63 8.58 -3.33
CA ASP A 275 -13.92 7.27 -3.88
C ASP A 275 -15.22 6.68 -3.27
N TRP A 276 -15.47 6.92 -1.97
CA TRP A 276 -16.69 6.47 -1.27
C TRP A 276 -17.95 7.13 -1.80
N ALA A 277 -17.96 8.44 -1.99
CA ALA A 277 -19.09 9.20 -2.53
C ALA A 277 -19.54 8.66 -3.91
N ARG A 278 -18.66 8.04 -4.66
CA ARG A 278 -18.94 7.44 -5.96
C ARG A 278 -19.45 5.98 -5.89
N THR A 279 -19.53 5.39 -4.71
CA THR A 279 -20.12 4.06 -4.49
C THR A 279 -21.64 4.13 -4.44
N ASP A 280 -22.31 2.98 -4.45
CA ASP A 280 -23.77 2.94 -4.36
C ASP A 280 -24.29 3.48 -3.02
N THR A 281 -23.63 3.13 -1.92
CA THR A 281 -23.96 3.66 -0.59
C THR A 281 -23.68 5.15 -0.47
N GLY A 282 -22.56 5.64 -1.02
CA GLY A 282 -22.21 7.06 -1.01
C GLY A 282 -23.25 7.92 -1.74
N LYS A 283 -23.62 7.54 -2.95
CA LYS A 283 -24.66 8.23 -3.74
C LYS A 283 -26.02 8.29 -3.04
N ARG A 284 -26.42 7.19 -2.38
CA ARG A 284 -27.69 7.17 -1.62
C ARG A 284 -27.66 8.10 -0.40
N ALA A 285 -26.51 8.28 0.22
CA ALA A 285 -26.36 9.20 1.34
C ALA A 285 -26.47 10.65 0.87
N GLU A 286 -25.81 11.04 -0.21
CA GLU A 286 -25.92 12.40 -0.82
C GLU A 286 -27.36 12.74 -1.20
N THR A 287 -28.08 11.82 -1.87
CA THR A 287 -29.48 12.03 -2.25
C THR A 287 -30.39 12.24 -1.04
N LYS A 288 -30.14 11.53 0.08
CA LYS A 288 -30.91 11.72 1.32
C LYS A 288 -30.63 13.08 1.99
N GLU A 289 -29.37 13.52 1.99
CA GLU A 289 -29.00 14.82 2.52
C GLU A 289 -29.55 15.98 1.70
N GLU A 290 -29.63 15.84 0.38
CA GLU A 290 -30.27 16.82 -0.51
C GLU A 290 -31.76 16.90 -0.24
N GLN A 291 -32.47 15.77 -0.13
CA GLN A 291 -33.91 15.74 0.18
C GLN A 291 -34.26 16.30 1.56
N THR A 292 -33.34 16.19 2.54
CA THR A 292 -33.52 16.77 3.88
C THR A 292 -33.19 18.27 3.93
N LYS A 293 -32.49 18.80 2.96
CA LYS A 293 -32.13 20.23 2.86
C LYS A 293 -33.07 21.05 1.99
N GLU A 294 -34.00 20.43 1.24
CA GLU A 294 -35.10 21.21 0.58
C GLU A 294 -36.04 21.74 1.66
N PRO A 295 -36.12 23.08 1.85
CA PRO A 295 -37.04 23.64 2.83
C PRO A 295 -38.45 23.47 2.34
N ALA A 296 -39.38 23.24 3.26
CA ALA A 296 -40.80 23.37 3.10
C ALA A 296 -41.15 24.84 2.71
N THR A 297 -40.91 25.22 1.46
CA THR A 297 -41.24 26.54 0.90
C THR A 297 -42.26 26.35 -0.22
N LEU A 298 -43.45 25.88 0.16
CA LEU A 298 -44.66 25.94 -0.71
C LEU A 298 -45.94 25.69 0.07
N ALA A 299 -46.19 26.48 1.14
CA ALA A 299 -47.49 26.50 1.78
C ALA A 299 -47.79 27.86 2.41
N ALA A 300 -47.60 28.94 1.66
CA ALA A 300 -48.05 30.30 2.05
C ALA A 300 -48.28 31.20 0.86
N VAL A 301 -49.10 30.75 -0.12
CA VAL A 301 -49.81 31.67 -1.05
C VAL A 301 -51.12 30.97 -1.43
N ALA A 302 -52.09 30.95 -0.54
CA ALA A 302 -53.50 30.81 -0.84
C ALA A 302 -54.30 31.11 0.44
N SER A 303 -54.43 32.35 0.79
CA SER A 303 -55.52 32.89 1.63
C SER A 303 -55.76 34.31 1.19
#